data_e7778f6fce328360c09cd3bce34b2560
#
_entry.id   e7778f6fce328360c09cd3bce34b2560
#
_cell.length_a   1.000
_cell.length_b   1.000
_cell.length_c   1.000
_cell.angle_alpha   90.00
_cell.angle_beta   90.00
_cell.angle_gamma   90.00
#
_symmetry.space_group_name_H-M   'P 1'
#
loop_
_entity.id
_entity.type
_entity.pdbx_description
1 polymer ?
#
loop_
_entity_poly.entity_id
_entity_poly.type
_entity_poly.pdbx_seq_one_letter_code
_entity_poly.pdbx_strand_id
1 'polypeptide(L)'
;MKLIQSRANPFFKSLKRLAESGRERRHTGRTLLDGVHLVAAYEALNGPVETLVVSESALAGGEIADFVGGRAILVLTDSLLRDLGLVETPSGLLAVVAMPTATVAVDLGKDAILLDGVQDPGNVGAILRTAAAAGVGQALLGPGCATAWSPKVLRAGQGAHFALTIQEDADLGAFMADYRGTTAVTCLDDATLLYDACWEGPLAWVFGAEGQGVSTELIAAARLRIRIPMPGAVDSLNVAAAAAVCLFECLRRRGTIRRNP
;
A
#
# COMPACT_ATOMS: atom_id res chain seq x y z
N MET A 1 -8.13 28.51 14.21
CA MET A 1 -7.32 28.45 12.99
C MET A 1 -5.98 29.10 13.23
N LYS A 2 -4.86 28.45 12.95
CA LYS A 2 -3.49 28.99 13.12
C LYS A 2 -2.77 28.87 11.78
N LEU A 3 -2.32 30.01 11.25
CA LEU A 3 -1.56 30.06 9.99
C LEU A 3 -0.05 29.93 10.26
N ILE A 4 0.61 29.05 9.51
CA ILE A 4 2.05 28.81 9.52
C ILE A 4 2.60 29.26 8.17
N GLN A 5 3.59 30.18 8.22
CA GLN A 5 4.17 30.80 7.02
C GLN A 5 5.70 30.62 6.93
N SER A 6 6.31 30.03 7.95
CA SER A 6 7.76 29.93 8.03
C SER A 6 8.25 28.49 8.01
N ARG A 7 9.25 28.19 7.16
CA ARG A 7 10.00 26.92 7.16
C ARG A 7 10.72 26.65 8.48
N ALA A 8 11.01 27.68 9.27
CA ALA A 8 11.63 27.55 10.58
C ALA A 8 10.65 27.05 11.66
N ASN A 9 9.34 27.06 11.39
CA ASN A 9 8.33 26.61 12.33
C ASN A 9 8.57 25.14 12.74
N PRO A 10 8.60 24.83 14.05
CA PRO A 10 8.86 23.46 14.52
C PRO A 10 7.87 22.41 14.01
N PHE A 11 6.59 22.78 13.89
CA PHE A 11 5.56 21.87 13.38
C PHE A 11 5.77 21.59 11.89
N PHE A 12 6.08 22.61 11.07
CA PHE A 12 6.41 22.40 9.66
C PHE A 12 7.62 21.47 9.50
N LYS A 13 8.67 21.65 10.31
CA LYS A 13 9.83 20.77 10.32
C LYS A 13 9.47 19.33 10.69
N SER A 14 8.52 19.13 11.62
CA SER A 14 8.05 17.78 11.95
C SER A 14 7.29 17.13 10.80
N LEU A 15 6.41 17.87 10.10
CA LEU A 15 5.73 17.39 8.90
C LEU A 15 6.74 16.97 7.81
N LYS A 16 7.76 17.82 7.58
CA LYS A 16 8.81 17.54 6.60
C LYS A 16 9.57 16.25 6.91
N ARG A 17 9.94 16.03 8.18
CA ARG A 17 10.57 14.78 8.61
C ARG A 17 9.66 13.56 8.39
N LEU A 18 8.37 13.67 8.70
CA LEU A 18 7.40 12.60 8.43
C LEU A 18 7.25 12.33 6.93
N ALA A 19 7.29 13.36 6.10
CA ALA A 19 7.24 13.24 4.65
C ALA A 19 8.43 12.45 4.09
N GLU A 20 9.64 12.79 4.51
CA GLU A 20 10.89 12.35 3.91
C GLU A 20 11.48 11.08 4.55
N SER A 21 11.27 10.87 5.86
CA SER A 21 11.99 9.88 6.64
C SER A 21 11.13 8.72 7.14
N GLY A 22 11.35 7.52 6.58
CA GLY A 22 10.76 6.28 7.10
C GLY A 22 11.19 5.99 8.55
N ARG A 23 12.45 6.34 8.91
CA ARG A 23 12.94 6.21 10.29
C ARG A 23 12.14 7.10 11.25
N GLU A 24 11.85 8.35 10.85
CA GLU A 24 11.05 9.27 11.68
C GLU A 24 9.62 8.75 11.85
N ARG A 25 9.01 8.24 10.79
CA ARG A 25 7.66 7.64 10.87
C ARG A 25 7.64 6.48 11.85
N ARG A 26 8.59 5.55 11.76
CA ARG A 26 8.69 4.41 12.71
C ARG A 26 8.97 4.87 14.13
N HIS A 27 9.87 5.84 14.33
CA HIS A 27 10.21 6.37 15.64
C HIS A 27 9.04 7.07 16.33
N THR A 28 8.28 7.85 15.58
CA THR A 28 7.13 8.61 16.12
C THR A 28 5.82 7.82 16.11
N GLY A 29 5.75 6.70 15.39
CA GLY A 29 4.51 5.96 15.15
C GLY A 29 3.49 6.74 14.33
N ARG A 30 3.93 7.70 13.48
CA ARG A 30 3.06 8.62 12.75
C ARG A 30 3.38 8.65 11.27
N THR A 31 2.37 8.95 10.46
CA THR A 31 2.53 9.22 9.04
C THR A 31 1.63 10.36 8.57
N LEU A 32 1.70 10.66 7.27
CA LEU A 32 0.90 11.71 6.64
C LEU A 32 -0.05 11.11 5.60
N LEU A 33 -1.30 11.49 5.66
CA LEU A 33 -2.30 11.22 4.64
C LEU A 33 -2.51 12.46 3.79
N ASP A 34 -2.69 12.31 2.48
CA ASP A 34 -2.94 13.40 1.54
C ASP A 34 -4.26 13.20 0.79
N GLY A 35 -5.21 14.08 1.03
CA GLY A 35 -6.51 14.14 0.37
C GLY A 35 -7.69 13.67 1.21
N VAL A 36 -8.88 14.24 0.90
CA VAL A 36 -10.13 14.01 1.63
C VAL A 36 -10.49 12.53 1.69
N HIS A 37 -10.46 11.81 0.58
CA HIS A 37 -10.84 10.40 0.52
C HIS A 37 -9.99 9.50 1.43
N LEU A 38 -8.66 9.75 1.46
CA LEU A 38 -7.76 8.95 2.29
C LEU A 38 -7.93 9.24 3.77
N VAL A 39 -8.16 10.51 4.13
CA VAL A 39 -8.46 10.92 5.50
C VAL A 39 -9.80 10.34 5.96
N ALA A 40 -10.84 10.42 5.15
CA ALA A 40 -12.15 9.85 5.44
C ALA A 40 -12.10 8.32 5.62
N ALA A 41 -11.34 7.61 4.76
CA ALA A 41 -11.14 6.17 4.88
C ALA A 41 -10.44 5.79 6.19
N TYR A 42 -9.45 6.58 6.61
CA TYR A 42 -8.81 6.39 7.92
C TYR A 42 -9.80 6.58 9.07
N GLU A 43 -10.53 7.70 9.06
CA GLU A 43 -11.46 8.05 10.14
C GLU A 43 -12.61 7.05 10.30
N ALA A 44 -13.05 6.45 9.21
CA ALA A 44 -14.10 5.43 9.23
C ALA A 44 -13.71 4.16 10.02
N LEU A 45 -12.42 3.84 10.09
CA LEU A 45 -11.93 2.60 10.70
C LEU A 45 -11.13 2.84 11.99
N ASN A 46 -10.48 4.01 12.13
CA ASN A 46 -9.53 4.28 13.21
C ASN A 46 -9.94 5.46 14.12
N GLY A 47 -11.07 6.13 13.81
CA GLY A 47 -11.48 7.33 14.52
C GLY A 47 -10.74 8.59 14.05
N PRO A 48 -10.91 9.74 14.74
CA PRO A 48 -10.44 11.03 14.26
C PRO A 48 -8.92 11.10 14.09
N VAL A 49 -8.48 11.84 13.08
CA VAL A 49 -7.05 12.11 12.85
C VAL A 49 -6.48 13.03 13.96
N GLU A 50 -5.17 12.92 14.21
CA GLU A 50 -4.51 13.74 15.24
C GLU A 50 -4.49 15.23 14.87
N THR A 51 -4.22 15.56 13.62
CA THR A 51 -4.12 16.94 13.14
C THR A 51 -4.49 17.03 11.67
N LEU A 52 -5.40 17.95 11.35
CA LEU A 52 -5.69 18.36 9.97
C LEU A 52 -4.86 19.58 9.61
N VAL A 53 -4.27 19.54 8.42
CA VAL A 53 -3.45 20.60 7.85
C VAL A 53 -3.98 20.95 6.46
N VAL A 54 -4.28 22.20 6.22
CA VAL A 54 -4.92 22.65 4.97
C VAL A 54 -4.11 23.77 4.34
N SER A 55 -4.05 23.82 3.02
CA SER A 55 -3.46 24.97 2.33
C SER A 55 -4.39 26.18 2.35
N GLU A 56 -3.83 27.40 2.26
CA GLU A 56 -4.63 28.64 2.21
C GLU A 56 -5.64 28.60 1.05
N SER A 57 -5.21 28.18 -0.14
CA SER A 57 -6.07 28.13 -1.32
C SER A 57 -7.21 27.12 -1.21
N ALA A 58 -6.99 25.99 -0.53
CA ALA A 58 -8.02 24.96 -0.36
C ALA A 58 -9.16 25.36 0.58
N LEU A 59 -8.98 26.41 1.37
CA LEU A 59 -10.06 26.98 2.22
C LEU A 59 -10.99 27.94 1.46
N ALA A 60 -10.66 28.33 0.25
CA ALA A 60 -11.47 29.30 -0.52
C ALA A 60 -12.80 28.72 -1.02
N GLY A 61 -13.03 27.41 -0.86
CA GLY A 61 -14.24 26.70 -1.25
C GLY A 61 -13.97 25.30 -1.77
N GLY A 62 -15.04 24.56 -2.05
CA GLY A 62 -14.99 23.21 -2.60
C GLY A 62 -14.87 22.10 -1.55
N GLU A 63 -14.63 20.87 -1.98
CA GLU A 63 -14.67 19.65 -1.18
C GLU A 63 -13.87 19.74 0.12
N ILE A 64 -12.67 20.32 0.08
CA ILE A 64 -11.80 20.41 1.27
C ILE A 64 -12.40 21.38 2.29
N ALA A 65 -12.86 22.55 1.86
CA ALA A 65 -13.50 23.54 2.75
C ALA A 65 -14.73 22.95 3.44
N ASP A 66 -15.55 22.21 2.70
CA ASP A 66 -16.74 21.53 3.22
C ASP A 66 -16.34 20.42 4.22
N PHE A 67 -15.34 19.60 3.87
CA PHE A 67 -14.85 18.51 4.71
C PHE A 67 -14.28 18.98 6.06
N VAL A 68 -13.58 20.12 6.08
CA VAL A 68 -12.96 20.64 7.29
C VAL A 68 -13.86 21.60 8.06
N GLY A 69 -15.05 21.89 7.57
CA GLY A 69 -16.00 22.81 8.19
C GLY A 69 -16.27 22.48 9.66
N GLY A 70 -16.04 23.46 10.55
CA GLY A 70 -16.21 23.30 12.00
C GLY A 70 -15.13 22.50 12.73
N ARG A 71 -14.12 21.98 12.02
CA ARG A 71 -13.00 21.19 12.59
C ARG A 71 -11.81 22.07 13.02
N ALA A 72 -11.04 21.58 13.97
CA ALA A 72 -9.77 22.22 14.33
C ALA A 72 -8.73 21.93 13.24
N ILE A 73 -8.23 22.99 12.60
CA ILE A 73 -7.25 22.89 11.51
C ILE A 73 -6.05 23.77 11.74
N LEU A 74 -4.90 23.36 11.19
CA LEU A 74 -3.74 24.18 10.96
C LEU A 74 -3.68 24.59 9.48
N VAL A 75 -3.28 25.81 9.20
CA VAL A 75 -3.21 26.31 7.82
C VAL A 75 -1.75 26.51 7.45
N LEU A 76 -1.35 26.00 6.30
CA LEU A 76 -0.06 26.28 5.67
C LEU A 76 -0.26 27.18 4.46
N THR A 77 0.73 28.04 4.17
CA THR A 77 0.79 28.66 2.84
C THR A 77 0.94 27.59 1.77
N ASP A 78 0.43 27.85 0.56
CA ASP A 78 0.52 26.89 -0.56
C ASP A 78 1.98 26.55 -0.89
N SER A 79 2.89 27.51 -0.72
CA SER A 79 4.33 27.28 -0.92
C SER A 79 4.90 26.27 0.08
N LEU A 80 4.53 26.37 1.36
CA LEU A 80 4.97 25.42 2.38
C LEU A 80 4.38 24.03 2.14
N LEU A 81 3.12 23.94 1.73
CA LEU A 81 2.51 22.65 1.42
C LEU A 81 3.25 21.94 0.26
N ARG A 82 3.58 22.66 -0.80
CA ARG A 82 4.40 22.14 -1.92
C ARG A 82 5.80 21.74 -1.47
N ASP A 83 6.41 22.51 -0.59
CA ASP A 83 7.75 22.25 -0.03
C ASP A 83 7.82 20.94 0.76
N LEU A 84 6.72 20.40 1.27
CA LEU A 84 6.70 19.10 1.90
C LEU A 84 7.07 17.98 0.92
N GLY A 85 6.80 18.13 -0.38
CA GLY A 85 7.22 17.20 -1.42
C GLY A 85 6.59 15.81 -1.30
N LEU A 86 5.41 15.70 -0.68
CA LEU A 86 4.73 14.41 -0.48
C LEU A 86 4.40 13.72 -1.80
N VAL A 87 3.88 14.49 -2.74
CA VAL A 87 3.44 14.07 -4.07
C VAL A 87 3.64 15.23 -5.05
N GLU A 88 3.66 14.97 -6.35
CA GLU A 88 3.82 16.01 -7.38
C GLU A 88 2.72 17.08 -7.32
N THR A 89 1.48 16.63 -7.09
CA THR A 89 0.31 17.51 -7.00
C THR A 89 -0.40 17.28 -5.66
N PRO A 90 -0.04 18.04 -4.61
CA PRO A 90 -0.73 17.97 -3.32
C PRO A 90 -2.20 18.31 -3.45
N SER A 91 -3.07 17.60 -2.73
CA SER A 91 -4.52 17.85 -2.75
C SER A 91 -4.91 19.19 -2.10
N GLY A 92 -4.09 19.71 -1.21
CA GLY A 92 -4.40 20.86 -0.37
C GLY A 92 -4.85 20.48 1.05
N LEU A 93 -5.12 19.19 1.31
CA LEU A 93 -5.44 18.66 2.64
C LEU A 93 -4.42 17.59 3.03
N LEU A 94 -3.85 17.70 4.21
CA LEU A 94 -3.06 16.67 4.86
C LEU A 94 -3.63 16.32 6.22
N ALA A 95 -3.38 15.09 6.67
CA ALA A 95 -3.61 14.71 8.05
C ALA A 95 -2.39 14.02 8.64
N VAL A 96 -2.07 14.34 9.89
CA VAL A 96 -1.16 13.54 10.73
C VAL A 96 -1.99 12.45 11.40
N VAL A 97 -1.57 11.19 11.25
CA VAL A 97 -2.26 10.04 11.82
C VAL A 97 -1.29 9.09 12.49
N ALA A 98 -1.78 8.36 13.48
CA ALA A 98 -1.05 7.25 14.07
C ALA A 98 -0.93 6.10 13.05
N MET A 99 0.25 5.48 12.99
CA MET A 99 0.43 4.19 12.33
C MET A 99 0.06 3.06 13.29
N PRO A 100 -0.39 1.90 12.79
CA PRO A 100 -0.56 0.74 13.63
C PRO A 100 0.72 0.41 14.38
N THR A 101 0.65 0.36 15.72
CA THR A 101 1.80 0.08 16.59
C THR A 101 1.94 -1.39 16.92
N ALA A 102 0.88 -2.16 16.81
CA ALA A 102 0.90 -3.58 17.05
C ALA A 102 1.25 -4.33 15.76
N THR A 103 2.29 -5.15 15.82
CA THR A 103 2.51 -6.20 14.83
C THR A 103 1.40 -7.21 15.02
N VAL A 104 0.31 -7.04 14.28
CA VAL A 104 -0.73 -8.09 14.22
C VAL A 104 -0.05 -9.30 13.59
N ALA A 105 -0.07 -10.43 14.30
CA ALA A 105 0.52 -11.65 13.77
C ALA A 105 -0.20 -12.02 12.47
N VAL A 106 0.59 -12.29 11.43
CA VAL A 106 0.06 -12.80 10.16
C VAL A 106 -0.49 -14.21 10.37
N ASP A 107 -1.62 -14.51 9.73
CA ASP A 107 -2.25 -15.81 9.82
C ASP A 107 -1.73 -16.73 8.70
N LEU A 108 -0.98 -17.76 9.08
CA LEU A 108 -0.38 -18.71 8.14
C LEU A 108 -1.40 -19.58 7.38
N GLY A 109 -2.68 -19.47 7.70
CA GLY A 109 -3.78 -20.20 7.06
C GLY A 109 -4.72 -19.31 6.24
N LYS A 110 -4.39 -18.04 6.01
CA LYS A 110 -5.18 -17.11 5.19
C LYS A 110 -4.41 -16.63 3.97
N ASP A 111 -5.16 -16.21 2.94
CA ASP A 111 -4.56 -15.62 1.74
C ASP A 111 -3.63 -14.47 2.07
N ALA A 112 -2.51 -14.40 1.37
CA ALA A 112 -1.50 -13.39 1.55
C ALA A 112 -0.92 -12.92 0.22
N ILE A 113 -0.41 -11.69 0.21
CA ILE A 113 0.55 -11.24 -0.80
C ILE A 113 1.91 -11.03 -0.16
N LEU A 114 2.95 -11.44 -0.87
CA LEU A 114 4.35 -11.27 -0.51
C LEU A 114 5.01 -10.43 -1.59
N LEU A 115 5.66 -9.34 -1.20
CA LEU A 115 6.38 -8.46 -2.13
C LEU A 115 7.88 -8.60 -1.90
N ASP A 116 8.59 -9.05 -2.93
CA ASP A 116 10.03 -9.27 -2.90
C ASP A 116 10.76 -8.14 -3.64
N GLY A 117 11.21 -7.14 -2.89
CA GLY A 117 12.00 -6.03 -3.42
C GLY A 117 11.25 -5.07 -4.36
N VAL A 118 9.94 -4.96 -4.29
CA VAL A 118 9.16 -4.01 -5.11
C VAL A 118 9.45 -2.57 -4.66
N GLN A 119 10.19 -1.82 -5.47
CA GLN A 119 10.76 -0.54 -5.07
C GLN A 119 9.89 0.68 -5.40
N ASP A 120 9.05 0.60 -6.44
CA ASP A 120 8.20 1.71 -6.83
C ASP A 120 7.02 1.88 -5.86
N PRO A 121 6.85 3.06 -5.21
CA PRO A 121 5.75 3.31 -4.29
C PRO A 121 4.37 3.20 -4.93
N GLY A 122 4.25 3.53 -6.21
CA GLY A 122 3.00 3.41 -6.97
C GLY A 122 2.60 1.96 -7.13
N ASN A 123 3.56 1.08 -7.47
CA ASN A 123 3.33 -0.36 -7.61
C ASN A 123 2.96 -0.99 -6.27
N VAL A 124 3.71 -0.71 -5.20
CA VAL A 124 3.36 -1.24 -3.85
C VAL A 124 1.95 -0.83 -3.46
N GLY A 125 1.62 0.47 -3.58
CA GLY A 125 0.27 0.94 -3.23
C GLY A 125 -0.82 0.33 -4.09
N ALA A 126 -0.61 0.21 -5.41
CA ALA A 126 -1.56 -0.40 -6.34
C ALA A 126 -1.78 -1.89 -6.04
N ILE A 127 -0.70 -2.64 -5.69
CA ILE A 127 -0.81 -4.05 -5.30
C ILE A 127 -1.60 -4.19 -3.99
N LEU A 128 -1.30 -3.39 -2.97
CA LEU A 128 -2.05 -3.39 -1.71
C LEU A 128 -3.54 -3.11 -1.94
N ARG A 129 -3.85 -2.12 -2.78
CA ARG A 129 -5.23 -1.78 -3.15
C ARG A 129 -5.94 -2.94 -3.86
N THR A 130 -5.26 -3.57 -4.79
CA THR A 130 -5.79 -4.71 -5.54
C THR A 130 -6.01 -5.91 -4.62
N ALA A 131 -5.09 -6.19 -3.70
CA ALA A 131 -5.19 -7.27 -2.73
C ALA A 131 -6.41 -7.08 -1.81
N ALA A 132 -6.58 -5.88 -1.24
CA ALA A 132 -7.76 -5.55 -0.43
C ALA A 132 -9.07 -5.72 -1.24
N ALA A 133 -9.10 -5.25 -2.49
CA ALA A 133 -10.26 -5.37 -3.38
C ALA A 133 -10.56 -6.84 -3.74
N ALA A 134 -9.55 -7.70 -3.84
CA ALA A 134 -9.69 -9.12 -4.09
C ALA A 134 -10.02 -9.94 -2.82
N GLY A 135 -10.13 -9.31 -1.66
CA GLY A 135 -10.45 -9.96 -0.38
C GLY A 135 -9.25 -10.61 0.31
N VAL A 136 -8.03 -10.33 -0.14
CA VAL A 136 -6.80 -10.73 0.58
C VAL A 136 -6.60 -9.79 1.75
N GLY A 137 -6.47 -10.34 2.96
CA GLY A 137 -6.45 -9.56 4.20
C GLY A 137 -5.05 -9.25 4.74
N GLN A 138 -3.98 -9.76 4.12
CA GLN A 138 -2.62 -9.57 4.66
C GLN A 138 -1.57 -9.44 3.58
N ALA A 139 -0.56 -8.60 3.86
CA ALA A 139 0.55 -8.28 2.97
C ALA A 139 1.87 -8.29 3.73
N LEU A 140 2.85 -9.00 3.19
CA LEU A 140 4.20 -9.06 3.72
C LEU A 140 5.15 -8.42 2.69
N LEU A 141 5.87 -7.39 3.12
CA LEU A 141 6.86 -6.71 2.31
C LEU A 141 8.24 -7.13 2.78
N GLY A 142 8.98 -7.80 1.93
CA GLY A 142 10.37 -8.17 2.17
C GLY A 142 11.32 -6.97 2.14
N PRO A 143 12.59 -7.18 2.48
CA PRO A 143 13.62 -6.15 2.37
C PRO A 143 13.69 -5.53 0.97
N GLY A 144 14.01 -4.25 0.88
CA GLY A 144 14.14 -3.53 -0.40
C GLY A 144 12.82 -3.02 -0.99
N CYS A 145 11.66 -3.35 -0.43
CA CYS A 145 10.39 -2.76 -0.85
C CYS A 145 10.28 -1.28 -0.48
N ALA A 146 9.49 -0.53 -1.25
CA ALA A 146 9.05 0.79 -0.81
C ALA A 146 8.26 0.66 0.49
N THR A 147 8.51 1.56 1.45
CA THR A 147 7.84 1.51 2.76
C THR A 147 6.34 1.72 2.63
N ALA A 148 5.55 0.76 3.11
CA ALA A 148 4.09 0.75 2.99
C ALA A 148 3.44 2.02 3.55
N TRP A 149 3.94 2.51 4.67
CA TRP A 149 3.43 3.70 5.36
C TRP A 149 4.05 5.02 4.87
N SER A 150 4.72 5.04 3.72
CA SER A 150 5.12 6.29 3.09
C SER A 150 3.92 7.01 2.47
N PRO A 151 3.88 8.37 2.49
CA PRO A 151 2.76 9.12 1.91
C PRO A 151 2.48 8.78 0.44
N LYS A 152 3.52 8.44 -0.34
CA LYS A 152 3.37 8.05 -1.74
C LYS A 152 2.66 6.70 -1.89
N VAL A 153 3.02 5.69 -1.09
CA VAL A 153 2.36 4.38 -1.10
C VAL A 153 0.93 4.48 -0.56
N LEU A 154 0.72 5.22 0.52
CA LEU A 154 -0.61 5.47 1.08
C LEU A 154 -1.55 6.10 0.05
N ARG A 155 -1.06 7.11 -0.70
CA ARG A 155 -1.83 7.74 -1.77
C ARG A 155 -2.18 6.76 -2.89
N ALA A 156 -1.23 5.96 -3.35
CA ALA A 156 -1.48 4.94 -4.37
C ALA A 156 -2.45 3.86 -3.87
N GLY A 157 -2.37 3.49 -2.60
CA GLY A 157 -3.20 2.47 -1.95
C GLY A 157 -4.63 2.90 -1.61
N GLN A 158 -4.93 4.22 -1.63
CA GLN A 158 -6.28 4.77 -1.49
C GLN A 158 -7.09 4.18 -0.31
N GLY A 159 -6.43 4.00 0.85
CA GLY A 159 -7.08 3.50 2.07
C GLY A 159 -7.04 1.98 2.26
N ALA A 160 -6.55 1.20 1.30
CA ALA A 160 -6.38 -0.25 1.43
C ALA A 160 -5.57 -0.66 2.67
N HIS A 161 -4.61 0.18 3.07
CA HIS A 161 -3.78 -0.03 4.27
C HIS A 161 -4.58 -0.26 5.54
N PHE A 162 -5.75 0.35 5.64
CA PHE A 162 -6.59 0.28 6.84
C PHE A 162 -7.44 -1.00 6.90
N ALA A 163 -7.51 -1.73 5.78
CA ALA A 163 -8.21 -3.01 5.66
C ALA A 163 -7.25 -4.22 5.65
N LEU A 164 -5.93 -3.99 5.67
CA LEU A 164 -4.91 -5.03 5.56
C LEU A 164 -4.07 -5.13 6.84
N THR A 165 -3.69 -6.35 7.20
CA THR A 165 -2.55 -6.58 8.08
C THR A 165 -1.28 -6.48 7.24
N ILE A 166 -0.45 -5.46 7.49
CA ILE A 166 0.78 -5.21 6.73
C ILE A 166 1.98 -5.41 7.63
N GLN A 167 2.92 -6.26 7.19
CA GLN A 167 4.21 -6.45 7.82
C GLN A 167 5.32 -5.99 6.86
N GLU A 168 6.13 -5.03 7.30
CA GLU A 168 7.33 -4.56 6.59
C GLU A 168 8.57 -5.32 7.08
N ASP A 169 9.63 -5.32 6.28
CA ASP A 169 10.90 -6.00 6.54
C ASP A 169 10.72 -7.49 6.93
N ALA A 170 9.72 -8.15 6.30
CA ALA A 170 9.35 -9.53 6.59
C ALA A 170 10.35 -10.54 6.00
N ASP A 171 10.65 -11.57 6.77
CA ASP A 171 11.35 -12.77 6.24
C ASP A 171 10.35 -13.61 5.43
N LEU A 172 10.33 -13.39 4.11
CA LEU A 172 9.41 -14.06 3.19
C LEU A 172 9.69 -15.56 3.10
N GLY A 173 10.95 -15.96 3.20
CA GLY A 173 11.36 -17.37 3.17
C GLY A 173 10.83 -18.12 4.39
N ALA A 174 11.01 -17.56 5.57
CA ALA A 174 10.48 -18.14 6.81
C ALA A 174 8.94 -18.21 6.77
N PHE A 175 8.27 -17.15 6.32
CA PHE A 175 6.82 -17.20 6.15
C PHE A 175 6.38 -18.32 5.20
N MET A 176 7.03 -18.46 4.03
CA MET A 176 6.68 -19.49 3.04
C MET A 176 6.90 -20.91 3.57
N ALA A 177 7.94 -21.12 4.39
CA ALA A 177 8.22 -22.41 5.00
C ALA A 177 7.13 -22.87 5.98
N ASP A 178 6.58 -21.92 6.75
CA ASP A 178 5.55 -22.18 7.76
C ASP A 178 4.12 -22.07 7.24
N TYR A 179 3.93 -21.56 6.02
CA TYR A 179 2.62 -21.29 5.45
C TYR A 179 1.83 -22.57 5.19
N ARG A 180 0.59 -22.62 5.67
CA ARG A 180 -0.27 -23.81 5.67
C ARG A 180 -1.05 -24.02 4.38
N GLY A 181 -1.00 -23.03 3.46
CA GLY A 181 -1.63 -23.10 2.14
C GLY A 181 -0.62 -23.35 1.02
N THR A 182 -0.99 -22.94 -0.18
CA THR A 182 -0.13 -22.99 -1.37
C THR A 182 0.62 -21.67 -1.53
N THR A 183 1.93 -21.72 -1.76
CA THR A 183 2.73 -20.55 -2.15
C THR A 183 2.88 -20.54 -3.66
N ALA A 184 2.61 -19.42 -4.31
CA ALA A 184 2.71 -19.25 -5.76
C ALA A 184 3.60 -18.05 -6.09
N VAL A 185 4.57 -18.25 -6.97
CA VAL A 185 5.41 -17.17 -7.49
C VAL A 185 5.11 -16.91 -8.95
N THR A 186 5.23 -15.64 -9.37
CA THR A 186 5.21 -15.29 -10.79
C THR A 186 6.62 -15.39 -11.36
N CYS A 187 6.82 -16.22 -12.37
CA CYS A 187 8.10 -16.37 -13.09
C CYS A 187 7.85 -16.76 -14.55
N LEU A 188 8.92 -16.69 -15.37
CA LEU A 188 8.82 -17.00 -16.80
C LEU A 188 9.15 -18.45 -17.09
N ASP A 189 10.18 -19.00 -16.43
CA ASP A 189 10.73 -20.32 -16.71
C ASP A 189 10.14 -21.39 -15.82
N ASP A 190 10.02 -22.61 -16.33
CA ASP A 190 9.50 -23.79 -15.63
C ASP A 190 8.18 -23.54 -14.88
N ALA A 191 7.27 -22.79 -15.51
CA ALA A 191 6.05 -22.32 -14.90
C ALA A 191 4.79 -22.86 -15.59
N THR A 192 3.80 -23.20 -14.78
CA THR A 192 2.45 -23.52 -15.27
C THR A 192 1.71 -22.25 -15.69
N LEU A 193 0.95 -22.29 -16.76
CA LEU A 193 0.12 -21.15 -17.15
C LEU A 193 -0.93 -20.87 -16.07
N LEU A 194 -1.15 -19.59 -15.77
CA LEU A 194 -2.08 -19.15 -14.73
C LEU A 194 -3.47 -19.80 -14.85
N TYR A 195 -3.95 -19.92 -16.09
CA TYR A 195 -5.30 -20.42 -16.35
C TYR A 195 -5.40 -21.96 -16.27
N ASP A 196 -4.27 -22.67 -16.30
CA ASP A 196 -4.20 -24.15 -16.19
C ASP A 196 -3.78 -24.60 -14.79
N ALA A 197 -3.24 -23.69 -13.97
CA ALA A 197 -2.76 -24.02 -12.63
C ALA A 197 -3.92 -24.40 -11.70
N CYS A 198 -3.69 -25.38 -10.83
CA CYS A 198 -4.65 -25.82 -9.83
C CYS A 198 -4.08 -25.66 -8.43
N TRP A 199 -4.90 -25.18 -7.50
CA TRP A 199 -4.61 -25.12 -6.08
C TRP A 199 -5.90 -25.21 -5.28
N GLU A 200 -5.77 -25.63 -4.04
CA GLU A 200 -6.88 -25.69 -3.09
C GLU A 200 -6.53 -24.89 -1.83
N GLY A 201 -7.56 -24.37 -1.17
CA GLY A 201 -7.40 -23.64 0.09
C GLY A 201 -6.74 -22.26 -0.04
N PRO A 202 -6.06 -21.81 1.04
CA PRO A 202 -5.39 -20.52 1.09
C PRO A 202 -4.21 -20.43 0.12
N LEU A 203 -4.00 -19.24 -0.44
CA LEU A 203 -2.92 -18.97 -1.40
C LEU A 203 -2.12 -17.73 -1.01
N ALA A 204 -0.81 -17.89 -0.97
CA ALA A 204 0.12 -16.78 -0.81
C ALA A 204 0.82 -16.50 -2.14
N TRP A 205 0.56 -15.33 -2.72
CA TRP A 205 1.20 -14.87 -3.93
C TRP A 205 2.49 -14.12 -3.67
N VAL A 206 3.56 -14.46 -4.38
CA VAL A 206 4.84 -13.74 -4.35
C VAL A 206 5.00 -12.97 -5.65
N PHE A 207 5.21 -11.65 -5.54
CA PHE A 207 5.49 -10.74 -6.65
C PHE A 207 6.85 -10.10 -6.43
N GLY A 208 7.69 -10.08 -7.44
CA GLY A 208 9.07 -9.60 -7.36
C GLY A 208 9.27 -8.20 -7.90
N ALA A 209 10.50 -7.72 -7.75
CA ALA A 209 10.97 -6.42 -8.25
C ALA A 209 10.81 -6.29 -9.78
N GLU A 210 10.59 -5.05 -10.25
CA GLU A 210 10.29 -4.74 -11.65
C GLU A 210 11.38 -5.17 -12.64
N GLY A 211 12.64 -5.16 -12.23
CA GLY A 211 13.76 -5.50 -13.11
C GLY A 211 14.31 -6.91 -12.92
N GLN A 212 14.17 -7.47 -11.74
CA GLN A 212 14.80 -8.75 -11.37
C GLN A 212 13.79 -9.89 -11.16
N GLY A 213 12.50 -9.54 -11.04
CA GLY A 213 11.48 -10.53 -10.68
C GLY A 213 11.60 -10.99 -9.23
N VAL A 214 11.08 -12.18 -8.95
CA VAL A 214 11.20 -12.85 -7.65
C VAL A 214 12.59 -13.47 -7.53
N SER A 215 13.19 -13.40 -6.33
CA SER A 215 14.49 -14.00 -6.03
C SER A 215 14.50 -15.52 -6.25
N THR A 216 15.66 -16.04 -6.63
CA THR A 216 15.83 -17.47 -6.93
C THR A 216 15.52 -18.36 -5.74
N GLU A 217 15.79 -17.89 -4.54
CA GLU A 217 15.52 -18.58 -3.28
C GLU A 217 14.01 -18.76 -3.06
N LEU A 218 13.23 -17.71 -3.28
CA LEU A 218 11.77 -17.76 -3.14
C LEU A 218 11.12 -18.57 -4.27
N ILE A 219 11.65 -18.48 -5.51
CA ILE A 219 11.20 -19.33 -6.63
C ILE A 219 11.42 -20.80 -6.30
N ALA A 220 12.59 -21.16 -5.73
CA ALA A 220 12.90 -22.53 -5.37
C ALA A 220 12.03 -23.05 -4.22
N ALA A 221 11.67 -22.18 -3.27
CA ALA A 221 10.82 -22.51 -2.11
C ALA A 221 9.31 -22.57 -2.44
N ALA A 222 8.88 -22.00 -3.57
CA ALA A 222 7.47 -21.95 -3.93
C ALA A 222 6.93 -23.32 -4.35
N ARG A 223 5.69 -23.60 -3.97
CA ARG A 223 4.97 -24.81 -4.39
C ARG A 223 4.46 -24.72 -5.83
N LEU A 224 4.11 -23.52 -6.28
CA LEU A 224 3.66 -23.26 -7.66
C LEU A 224 4.50 -22.16 -8.29
N ARG A 225 4.93 -22.41 -9.53
CA ARG A 225 5.52 -21.44 -10.43
C ARG A 225 4.50 -21.10 -11.50
N ILE A 226 4.12 -19.84 -11.60
CA ILE A 226 3.01 -19.40 -12.44
C ILE A 226 3.50 -18.41 -13.48
N ARG A 227 3.08 -18.61 -14.73
CA ARG A 227 3.28 -17.66 -15.81
C ARG A 227 1.92 -17.14 -16.32
N ILE A 228 1.81 -15.83 -16.42
CA ILE A 228 0.68 -15.19 -17.11
C ILE A 228 0.93 -15.38 -18.62
N PRO A 229 -0.02 -15.95 -19.39
CA PRO A 229 0.16 -16.09 -20.83
C PRO A 229 0.16 -14.71 -21.51
N MET A 230 1.20 -14.43 -22.28
CA MET A 230 1.39 -13.18 -23.03
C MET A 230 1.62 -13.50 -24.51
N PRO A 231 0.56 -13.60 -25.33
CA PRO A 231 0.70 -13.94 -26.76
C PRO A 231 1.17 -12.75 -27.62
N GLY A 232 1.35 -11.58 -27.04
CA GLY A 232 1.80 -10.38 -27.72
C GLY A 232 3.31 -10.31 -27.91
N ALA A 233 3.81 -9.16 -28.34
CA ALA A 233 5.24 -8.91 -28.61
C ALA A 233 6.04 -8.54 -27.34
N VAL A 234 5.42 -8.52 -26.17
CA VAL A 234 6.07 -8.23 -24.89
C VAL A 234 6.03 -9.47 -24.00
N ASP A 235 7.05 -9.67 -23.20
CA ASP A 235 7.26 -10.85 -22.34
C ASP A 235 7.03 -10.57 -20.85
N SER A 236 6.72 -9.32 -20.49
CA SER A 236 6.49 -8.92 -19.11
C SER A 236 5.35 -7.91 -18.96
N LEU A 237 4.75 -7.90 -17.78
CA LEU A 237 3.78 -6.90 -17.33
C LEU A 237 4.37 -6.07 -16.20
N ASN A 238 3.86 -4.86 -16.02
CA ASN A 238 4.04 -4.13 -14.78
C ASN A 238 3.62 -5.02 -13.60
N VAL A 239 4.38 -5.02 -12.50
CA VAL A 239 4.14 -5.93 -11.35
C VAL A 239 2.76 -5.75 -10.72
N ALA A 240 2.23 -4.53 -10.65
CA ALA A 240 0.88 -4.30 -10.13
C ALA A 240 -0.20 -4.84 -11.09
N ALA A 241 0.02 -4.77 -12.40
CA ALA A 241 -0.85 -5.39 -13.39
C ALA A 241 -0.82 -6.92 -13.28
N ALA A 242 0.38 -7.51 -13.16
CA ALA A 242 0.52 -8.95 -12.93
C ALA A 242 -0.21 -9.40 -11.66
N ALA A 243 -0.04 -8.66 -10.56
CA ALA A 243 -0.76 -8.93 -9.31
C ALA A 243 -2.28 -8.87 -9.49
N ALA A 244 -2.79 -7.87 -10.22
CA ALA A 244 -4.22 -7.74 -10.49
C ALA A 244 -4.77 -8.95 -11.26
N VAL A 245 -4.08 -9.38 -12.31
CA VAL A 245 -4.48 -10.56 -13.09
C VAL A 245 -4.52 -11.81 -12.22
N CYS A 246 -3.46 -12.06 -11.43
CA CYS A 246 -3.38 -13.25 -10.57
C CYS A 246 -4.45 -13.23 -9.46
N LEU A 247 -4.62 -12.13 -8.76
CA LEU A 247 -5.54 -12.03 -7.63
C LEU A 247 -7.01 -12.13 -8.08
N PHE A 248 -7.38 -11.49 -9.18
CA PHE A 248 -8.74 -11.56 -9.70
C PHE A 248 -9.05 -12.89 -10.38
N GLU A 249 -8.06 -13.59 -10.95
CA GLU A 249 -8.24 -14.98 -11.40
C GLU A 249 -8.51 -15.92 -10.21
N CYS A 250 -7.83 -15.73 -9.06
CA CYS A 250 -8.14 -16.47 -7.85
C CYS A 250 -9.58 -16.22 -7.39
N LEU A 251 -9.99 -14.96 -7.35
CA LEU A 251 -11.36 -14.59 -6.98
C LEU A 251 -12.40 -15.21 -7.91
N ARG A 252 -12.16 -15.18 -9.24
CA ARG A 252 -13.02 -15.79 -10.25
C ARG A 252 -13.19 -17.28 -10.01
N ARG A 253 -12.10 -18.01 -9.76
CA ARG A 253 -12.13 -19.48 -9.55
C ARG A 253 -12.86 -19.88 -8.28
N ARG A 254 -12.77 -19.12 -7.23
CA ARG A 254 -13.47 -19.39 -5.96
C ARG A 254 -14.98 -19.15 -6.03
N GLY A 255 -15.49 -18.73 -7.19
CA GLY A 255 -16.92 -18.46 -7.36
C GLY A 255 -17.45 -17.31 -6.49
N THR A 256 -16.58 -16.52 -5.90
CA THR A 256 -16.91 -15.46 -4.94
C THR A 256 -17.38 -14.17 -5.61
N ILE A 257 -17.61 -14.18 -6.93
CA ILE A 257 -18.26 -13.06 -7.61
C ILE A 257 -19.76 -13.11 -7.25
N ARG A 258 -20.09 -12.79 -6.01
CA ARG A 258 -21.44 -12.35 -5.69
C ARG A 258 -21.64 -11.03 -6.43
N ARG A 259 -22.55 -11.01 -7.40
CA ARG A 259 -23.07 -9.77 -7.95
C ARG A 259 -23.60 -8.98 -6.76
N ASN A 260 -22.92 -7.91 -6.36
CA ASN A 260 -23.52 -6.94 -5.45
C ASN A 260 -24.79 -6.43 -6.14
N PRO A 261 -25.91 -6.41 -5.44
CA PRO A 261 -27.18 -5.91 -5.97
C PRO A 261 -27.09 -4.43 -6.37
#